data_c04ea05a0679a5fdde26536c55a87bec
#
_entry.id   c04ea05a0679a5fdde26536c55a87bec
#
_cell.length_a   1.000
_cell.length_b   1.000
_cell.length_c   1.000
_cell.angle_alpha   90.00
_cell.angle_beta   90.00
_cell.angle_gamma   90.00
#
_symmetry.space_group_name_H-M   'P 1'
#
loop_
_entity.id
_entity.type
_entity.pdbx_description
1 polymer ?
#
loop_
_entity_poly.entity_id
_entity_poly.type
_entity_poly.pdbx_seq_one_letter_code
_entity_poly.pdbx_strand_id
1 'polypeptide(L)'
;MTPPVVDRYFATVNAQDWAAVGEVFAPDAELHAVGAPPRRGREEIVAHFPEVLAPLPVHHDAPTRVVTAGTVVLVEIRFTGRNRAGGEVVFDAVDVFDLTDDGRAIRRLSSWYDTAAVGRMVRAS
;
A
#
# COMPACT_ATOMS: atom_id res chain seq x y z
N MET A 1 12.27 15.01 0.95
CA MET A 1 10.84 15.39 0.88
C MET A 1 10.03 14.31 0.20
N THR A 2 8.88 13.97 0.75
CA THR A 2 7.99 12.98 0.14
C THR A 2 7.19 13.63 -0.98
N PRO A 3 7.14 13.05 -2.20
CA PRO A 3 6.30 13.59 -3.26
C PRO A 3 4.81 13.64 -2.84
N PRO A 4 4.07 14.69 -3.20
CA PRO A 4 2.68 14.86 -2.77
C PRO A 4 1.76 13.68 -3.13
N VAL A 5 1.96 13.04 -4.27
CA VAL A 5 1.14 11.89 -4.68
C VAL A 5 1.34 10.69 -3.75
N VAL A 6 2.55 10.50 -3.22
CA VAL A 6 2.84 9.43 -2.25
C VAL A 6 2.19 9.72 -0.90
N ASP A 7 2.26 10.96 -0.43
CA ASP A 7 1.57 11.38 0.80
C ASP A 7 0.06 11.15 0.66
N ARG A 8 -0.52 11.50 -0.50
CA ARG A 8 -1.94 11.31 -0.76
C ARG A 8 -2.31 9.83 -0.79
N TYR A 9 -1.45 8.99 -1.35
CA TYR A 9 -1.67 7.54 -1.37
C TYR A 9 -1.88 7.02 0.07
N PHE A 10 -0.95 7.31 0.97
CA PHE A 10 -1.06 6.83 2.36
C PHE A 10 -2.26 7.43 3.09
N ALA A 11 -2.52 8.71 2.90
CA ALA A 11 -3.67 9.36 3.53
C ALA A 11 -4.99 8.72 3.09
N THR A 12 -5.15 8.43 1.80
CA THR A 12 -6.38 7.84 1.27
C THR A 12 -6.55 6.36 1.63
N VAL A 13 -5.46 5.59 1.64
CA VAL A 13 -5.51 4.19 2.10
C VAL A 13 -5.86 4.12 3.57
N ASN A 14 -5.22 4.94 4.41
CA ASN A 14 -5.51 4.97 5.84
C ASN A 14 -6.95 5.42 6.15
N ALA A 15 -7.51 6.27 5.31
CA ALA A 15 -8.90 6.72 5.43
C ALA A 15 -9.91 5.75 4.80
N GLN A 16 -9.47 4.70 4.14
CA GLN A 16 -10.31 3.76 3.37
C GLN A 16 -11.13 4.47 2.28
N ASP A 17 -10.60 5.55 1.74
CA ASP A 17 -11.22 6.30 0.64
C ASP A 17 -10.77 5.69 -0.69
N TRP A 18 -11.39 4.59 -1.07
CA TRP A 18 -10.95 3.81 -2.23
C TRP A 18 -11.11 4.55 -3.55
N ALA A 19 -12.11 5.40 -3.69
CA ALA A 19 -12.25 6.24 -4.88
C ALA A 19 -11.04 7.18 -5.03
N ALA A 20 -10.62 7.83 -3.95
CA ALA A 20 -9.46 8.70 -3.95
C ALA A 20 -8.15 7.93 -4.16
N VAL A 21 -8.04 6.70 -3.63
CA VAL A 21 -6.89 5.82 -3.91
C VAL A 21 -6.75 5.60 -5.42
N GLY A 22 -7.84 5.34 -6.13
CA GLY A 22 -7.80 5.15 -7.57
C GLY A 22 -7.26 6.37 -8.33
N GLU A 23 -7.53 7.56 -7.82
CA GLU A 23 -7.13 8.81 -8.47
C GLU A 23 -5.62 9.09 -8.43
N VAL A 24 -4.89 8.48 -7.48
CA VAL A 24 -3.43 8.69 -7.42
C VAL A 24 -2.67 7.81 -8.42
N PHE A 25 -3.32 6.81 -9.01
CA PHE A 25 -2.71 5.94 -10.01
C PHE A 25 -2.96 6.43 -11.43
N ALA A 26 -1.96 6.25 -12.30
CA ALA A 26 -2.16 6.46 -13.73
C ALA A 26 -3.20 5.46 -14.26
N PRO A 27 -3.92 5.77 -15.35
CA PRO A 27 -4.98 4.89 -15.86
C PRO A 27 -4.53 3.47 -16.20
N ASP A 28 -3.28 3.30 -16.61
CA ASP A 28 -2.67 2.03 -17.00
C ASP A 28 -1.67 1.52 -15.96
N ALA A 29 -1.77 1.99 -14.72
CA ALA A 29 -0.86 1.62 -13.64
C ALA A 29 -0.89 0.12 -13.33
N GLU A 30 0.16 -0.35 -12.68
CA GLU A 30 0.29 -1.72 -12.21
C GLU A 30 0.53 -1.75 -10.70
N LEU A 31 -0.03 -2.77 -10.05
CA LEU A 31 0.23 -3.09 -8.64
C LEU A 31 0.81 -4.48 -8.54
N HIS A 32 1.97 -4.58 -7.88
CA HIS A 32 2.67 -5.83 -7.63
C HIS A 32 2.80 -6.05 -6.12
N ALA A 33 1.80 -6.69 -5.53
CA ALA A 33 1.86 -7.07 -4.12
C ALA A 33 2.58 -8.42 -4.01
N VAL A 34 3.52 -8.53 -3.08
CA VAL A 34 4.29 -9.76 -2.88
C VAL A 34 3.37 -10.96 -2.66
N GLY A 35 3.63 -12.05 -3.36
CA GLY A 35 2.87 -13.30 -3.23
C GLY A 35 1.53 -13.31 -3.95
N ALA A 36 1.17 -12.26 -4.70
CA ALA A 36 -0.09 -12.16 -5.42
C ALA A 36 0.14 -11.86 -6.91
N PRO A 37 -0.80 -12.25 -7.80
CA PRO A 37 -0.71 -11.86 -9.21
C PRO A 37 -0.78 -10.34 -9.38
N PRO A 38 -0.08 -9.78 -10.38
CA PRO A 38 -0.17 -8.35 -10.66
C PRO A 38 -1.60 -7.91 -10.99
N ARG A 39 -1.92 -6.67 -10.60
CA ARG A 39 -3.17 -6.01 -10.98
C ARG A 39 -2.86 -4.87 -11.92
N ARG A 40 -3.71 -4.67 -12.92
CA ARG A 40 -3.50 -3.68 -13.98
C ARG A 40 -4.72 -2.79 -14.13
N GLY A 41 -4.46 -1.48 -14.18
CA GLY A 41 -5.51 -0.48 -14.30
C GLY A 41 -6.16 -0.14 -12.97
N ARG A 42 -6.78 1.04 -12.91
CA ARG A 42 -7.35 1.59 -11.67
C ARG A 42 -8.39 0.69 -11.01
N GLU A 43 -9.28 0.11 -11.81
CA GLU A 43 -10.36 -0.72 -11.29
C GLU A 43 -9.82 -1.95 -10.54
N GLU A 44 -8.89 -2.68 -11.16
CA GLU A 44 -8.27 -3.85 -10.52
C GLU A 44 -7.44 -3.46 -9.29
N ILE A 45 -6.72 -2.35 -9.38
CA ILE A 45 -5.88 -1.87 -8.28
C ILE A 45 -6.74 -1.48 -7.08
N VAL A 46 -7.80 -0.72 -7.29
CA VAL A 46 -8.70 -0.28 -6.22
C VAL A 46 -9.34 -1.49 -5.52
N ALA A 47 -9.70 -2.52 -6.26
CA ALA A 47 -10.30 -3.73 -5.69
C ALA A 47 -9.35 -4.49 -4.76
N HIS A 48 -8.04 -4.34 -4.95
CA HIS A 48 -7.03 -5.02 -4.12
C HIS A 48 -7.13 -4.63 -2.64
N PHE A 49 -7.31 -3.34 -2.36
CA PHE A 49 -7.19 -2.82 -0.99
C PHE A 49 -8.26 -3.36 -0.03
N PRO A 50 -9.56 -3.29 -0.36
CA PRO A 50 -10.56 -3.88 0.53
C PRO A 50 -10.41 -5.40 0.66
N GLU A 51 -9.92 -6.09 -0.37
CA GLU A 51 -9.68 -7.54 -0.29
C GLU A 51 -8.54 -7.88 0.66
N VAL A 52 -7.39 -7.21 0.54
CA VAL A 52 -6.22 -7.51 1.38
C VAL A 52 -6.43 -7.06 2.82
N LEU A 53 -7.23 -6.02 3.04
CA LEU A 53 -7.51 -5.45 4.36
C LEU A 53 -8.76 -6.04 5.01
N ALA A 54 -9.52 -6.89 4.32
CA ALA A 54 -10.73 -7.49 4.87
C ALA A 54 -10.52 -8.19 6.23
N PRO A 55 -9.43 -8.93 6.47
CA PRO A 55 -9.20 -9.54 7.77
C PRO A 55 -8.63 -8.59 8.83
N LEU A 56 -8.44 -7.31 8.49
CA LEU A 56 -7.82 -6.30 9.34
C LEU A 56 -8.78 -5.12 9.52
N PRO A 57 -9.78 -5.24 10.43
CA PRO A 57 -10.76 -4.16 10.63
C PRO A 57 -10.14 -2.86 11.16
N VAL A 58 -8.96 -2.95 11.77
CA VAL A 58 -8.15 -1.79 12.15
C VAL A 58 -6.83 -1.89 11.41
N HIS A 59 -6.46 -0.84 10.67
CA HIS A 59 -5.19 -0.80 9.95
C HIS A 59 -4.69 0.64 9.81
N HIS A 60 -3.38 0.79 9.85
CA HIS A 60 -2.73 2.08 9.63
C HIS A 60 -1.31 1.85 9.12
N ASP A 61 -0.98 2.51 8.01
CA ASP A 61 0.36 2.54 7.45
C ASP A 61 1.04 3.85 7.84
N ALA A 62 2.18 3.74 8.53
CA ALA A 62 2.99 4.90 8.91
C ALA A 62 4.34 4.86 8.18
N PRO A 63 4.57 5.75 7.21
CA PRO A 63 5.90 5.87 6.61
C PRO A 63 6.95 6.22 7.66
N THR A 64 8.05 5.46 7.69
CA THR A 64 9.14 5.65 8.65
C THR A 64 10.42 6.18 7.99
N ARG A 65 10.61 5.90 6.70
CA ARG A 65 11.73 6.42 5.92
C ARG A 65 11.34 6.51 4.45
N VAL A 66 11.70 7.62 3.81
CA VAL A 66 11.43 7.84 2.39
C VAL A 66 12.76 8.13 1.68
N VAL A 67 13.00 7.42 0.59
CA VAL A 67 14.17 7.63 -0.28
C VAL A 67 13.67 7.87 -1.69
N THR A 68 14.06 8.99 -2.28
CA THR A 68 13.65 9.36 -3.65
C THR A 68 14.86 9.39 -4.56
N ALA A 69 14.75 8.74 -5.71
CA ALA A 69 15.76 8.74 -6.75
C ALA A 69 15.06 8.94 -8.11
N GLY A 70 15.08 10.17 -8.63
CA GLY A 70 14.34 10.51 -9.85
C GLY A 70 12.85 10.33 -9.64
N THR A 71 12.23 9.47 -10.46
CA THR A 71 10.79 9.16 -10.35
C THR A 71 10.49 7.92 -9.51
N VAL A 72 11.51 7.35 -8.85
CA VAL A 72 11.35 6.18 -7.99
C VAL A 72 11.39 6.62 -6.53
N VAL A 73 10.40 6.19 -5.75
CA VAL A 73 10.29 6.52 -4.33
C VAL A 73 10.18 5.22 -3.53
N LEU A 74 11.14 4.99 -2.63
CA LEU A 74 11.10 3.87 -1.70
C LEU A 74 10.61 4.36 -0.35
N VAL A 75 9.65 3.66 0.23
CA VAL A 75 9.09 4.02 1.53
C VAL A 75 9.13 2.81 2.45
N GLU A 76 9.85 2.95 3.56
CA GLU A 76 9.74 1.98 4.66
C GLU A 76 8.53 2.36 5.51
N ILE A 77 7.75 1.35 5.91
CA ILE A 77 6.46 1.53 6.55
C ILE A 77 6.38 0.68 7.81
N ARG A 78 5.85 1.25 8.88
CA ARG A 78 5.36 0.48 10.02
C ARG A 78 3.85 0.32 9.88
N PHE A 79 3.40 -0.91 9.67
CA PHE A 79 1.98 -1.24 9.69
C PHE A 79 1.57 -1.56 11.13
N THR A 80 0.45 -0.99 11.55
CA THR A 80 -0.20 -1.32 12.83
C THR A 80 -1.67 -1.57 12.58
N GLY A 81 -2.23 -2.54 13.29
CA GLY A 81 -3.64 -2.85 13.14
C GLY A 81 -4.08 -3.94 14.11
N ARG A 82 -5.28 -4.44 13.87
CA ARG A 82 -5.85 -5.54 14.64
C ARG A 82 -6.55 -6.52 13.71
N ASN A 83 -6.44 -7.81 14.02
CA ASN A 83 -7.20 -8.84 13.33
C ASN A 83 -8.65 -8.87 13.84
N ARG A 84 -9.49 -9.76 13.29
CA ARG A 84 -10.91 -9.83 13.66
C ARG A 84 -11.14 -10.28 15.10
N ALA A 85 -10.18 -10.98 15.69
CA ALA A 85 -10.24 -11.38 17.09
C ALA A 85 -9.78 -10.28 18.05
N GLY A 86 -9.35 -9.12 17.52
CA GLY A 86 -8.82 -8.02 18.31
C GLY A 86 -7.32 -8.12 18.61
N GLY A 87 -6.64 -9.13 18.06
CA GLY A 87 -5.22 -9.33 18.24
C GLY A 87 -4.40 -8.28 17.48
N GLU A 88 -3.28 -7.88 18.08
CA GLU A 88 -2.40 -6.88 17.49
C GLU A 88 -1.67 -7.43 16.26
N VAL A 89 -1.62 -6.62 15.20
CA VAL A 89 -0.86 -6.92 13.97
C VAL A 89 0.10 -5.77 13.74
N VAL A 90 1.40 -6.05 13.84
CA VAL A 90 2.47 -5.05 13.65
C VAL A 90 3.56 -5.67 12.80
N PHE A 91 3.92 -5.01 11.72
CA PHE A 91 5.02 -5.44 10.86
C PHE A 91 5.61 -4.27 10.08
N ASP A 92 6.80 -4.49 9.55
CA ASP A 92 7.45 -3.54 8.66
C ASP A 92 7.29 -3.99 7.20
N ALA A 93 7.15 -3.02 6.31
CA ALA A 93 6.99 -3.24 4.88
C ALA A 93 7.80 -2.21 4.10
N VAL A 94 8.03 -2.48 2.83
CA VAL A 94 8.60 -1.52 1.89
C VAL A 94 7.69 -1.43 0.68
N ASP A 95 7.29 -0.20 0.36
CA ASP A 95 6.62 0.11 -0.90
C ASP A 95 7.59 0.82 -1.83
N VAL A 96 7.58 0.41 -3.10
CA VAL A 96 8.35 1.06 -4.15
C VAL A 96 7.37 1.67 -5.14
N PHE A 97 7.42 2.99 -5.27
CA PHE A 97 6.56 3.75 -6.17
C PHE A 97 7.36 4.19 -7.39
N ASP A 98 6.91 3.80 -8.58
CA ASP A 98 7.38 4.38 -9.84
C ASP A 98 6.36 5.42 -10.27
N LEU A 99 6.78 6.69 -10.32
CA LEU A 99 5.89 7.78 -10.69
C LEU A 99 5.94 8.02 -12.19
N THR A 100 4.92 8.69 -12.70
CA THR A 100 4.94 9.22 -14.07
C THR A 100 6.05 10.27 -14.20
N ASP A 101 6.45 10.61 -15.43
CA ASP A 101 7.57 11.52 -15.67
C ASP A 101 7.33 12.90 -15.05
N ASP A 102 6.07 13.34 -14.99
CA ASP A 102 5.71 14.61 -14.34
C ASP A 102 5.56 14.48 -12.81
N GLY A 103 5.70 13.28 -12.26
CA GLY A 103 5.60 13.03 -10.82
C GLY A 103 4.21 13.14 -10.23
N ARG A 104 3.15 13.26 -11.06
CA ARG A 104 1.80 13.53 -10.58
C ARG A 104 0.97 12.30 -10.29
N ALA A 105 1.37 11.15 -10.83
CA ALA A 105 0.62 9.90 -10.66
C ALA A 105 1.58 8.73 -10.43
N ILE A 106 1.05 7.66 -9.83
CA ILE A 106 1.79 6.42 -9.64
C ILE A 106 1.59 5.55 -10.87
N ARG A 107 2.69 5.16 -11.52
CA ARG A 107 2.68 4.27 -12.67
C ARG A 107 2.77 2.82 -12.24
N ARG A 108 3.52 2.54 -11.18
CA ARG A 108 3.67 1.20 -10.61
C ARG A 108 3.90 1.30 -9.11
N LEU A 109 3.25 0.42 -8.36
CA LEU A 109 3.49 0.23 -6.94
C LEU A 109 3.86 -1.23 -6.70
N SER A 110 4.98 -1.46 -6.01
CA SER A 110 5.39 -2.79 -5.54
C SER A 110 5.43 -2.78 -4.02
N SER A 111 4.79 -3.76 -3.39
CA SER A 111 4.73 -3.87 -1.93
C SER A 111 5.41 -5.16 -1.46
N TRP A 112 6.29 -5.03 -0.48
CA TRP A 112 7.13 -6.11 0.03
C TRP A 112 7.02 -6.23 1.54
N TYR A 113 6.69 -7.41 2.04
CA TYR A 113 6.67 -7.71 3.46
C TYR A 113 6.77 -9.23 3.66
N ASP A 114 7.01 -9.66 4.90
CA ASP A 114 7.08 -11.09 5.24
C ASP A 114 5.67 -11.67 5.28
N THR A 115 5.27 -12.31 4.19
CA THR A 115 3.91 -12.86 4.05
C THR A 115 3.62 -13.98 5.05
N ALA A 116 4.62 -14.75 5.43
CA ALA A 116 4.44 -15.84 6.40
C ALA A 116 4.16 -15.27 7.80
N ALA A 117 4.97 -14.30 8.23
CA ALA A 117 4.77 -13.65 9.54
C ALA A 117 3.44 -12.92 9.62
N VAL A 118 3.09 -12.15 8.57
CA VAL A 118 1.82 -11.42 8.52
C VAL A 118 0.64 -12.39 8.51
N GLY A 119 0.73 -13.46 7.72
CA GLY A 119 -0.31 -14.49 7.69
C GLY A 119 -0.59 -15.10 9.05
N ARG A 120 0.46 -15.37 9.85
CA ARG A 120 0.29 -15.87 11.22
C ARG A 120 -0.43 -14.86 12.12
N MET A 121 -0.04 -13.59 12.06
CA MET A 121 -0.67 -12.53 12.88
C MET A 121 -2.13 -12.32 12.50
N VAL A 122 -2.44 -12.34 11.21
CA VAL A 122 -3.81 -12.16 10.72
C VAL A 122 -4.73 -13.29 11.17
N ARG A 123 -4.22 -14.53 11.19
CA ARG A 123 -5.00 -15.72 11.56
C ARG A 123 -5.00 -16.00 13.07
N ALA A 124 -4.16 -15.33 13.85
CA ALA A 124 -4.11 -15.53 15.29
C ALA A 124 -5.44 -15.15 15.95
N SER A 125 -5.87 -15.95 16.89
CA SER A 125 -7.13 -15.73 17.61
C SER A 125 -6.88 -15.49 19.11
#